data_a7ce1560274968272402d1d5fcbf45ab
#
_entry.id   a7ce1560274968272402d1d5fcbf45ab
#
_cell.length_a   1.000
_cell.length_b   1.000
_cell.length_c   1.000
_cell.angle_alpha   90.00
_cell.angle_beta   90.00
_cell.angle_gamma   90.00
#
_symmetry.space_group_name_H-M   'P 1'
#
loop_
_entity.id
_entity.type
_entity.pdbx_description
1 polymer ?
#
loop_
_entity_poly.entity_id
_entity_poly.type
_entity_poly.pdbx_seq_one_letter_code
_entity_poly.pdbx_strand_id
1 'polypeptide(L)'
;DYFIDFFMSLDDGAKKKVSYVLDMLKTQERLNKNFVKLIRDGLYELRASHNRNIYRAFFIFDDGNIVMLFNGFQKKAQKTPNSEIEKALKLKNEYYASKS
;
A
#
# COMPACT_ATOMS: atom_id res chain seq x y z
N ASP A 1 3.94 -6.81 12.40
CA ASP A 1 3.68 -6.53 10.98
C ASP A 1 3.50 -5.03 10.79
N TYR A 2 4.34 -4.44 9.95
CA TYR A 2 4.35 -3.00 9.71
C TYR A 2 3.01 -2.45 9.24
N PHE A 3 2.34 -3.16 8.34
CA PHE A 3 1.08 -2.67 7.82
C PHE A 3 -0.02 -2.73 8.88
N ILE A 4 -0.08 -3.79 9.66
CA ILE A 4 -1.08 -3.92 10.74
C ILE A 4 -0.89 -2.81 11.76
N ASP A 5 0.35 -2.53 12.16
CA ASP A 5 0.64 -1.45 13.10
C ASP A 5 0.17 -0.10 12.56
N PHE A 6 0.45 0.16 11.27
CA PHE A 6 -0.02 1.37 10.61
C PHE A 6 -1.55 1.43 10.60
N PHE A 7 -2.21 0.34 10.19
CA PHE A 7 -3.66 0.28 10.10
C PHE A 7 -4.32 0.55 11.46
N MET A 8 -3.82 -0.07 12.50
CA MET A 8 -4.37 0.09 13.84
C MET A 8 -4.18 1.49 14.41
N SER A 9 -3.23 2.25 13.89
CA SER A 9 -3.01 3.64 14.31
C SER A 9 -4.00 4.62 13.72
N LEU A 10 -4.78 4.22 12.70
CA LEU A 10 -5.72 5.09 12.00
C LEU A 10 -7.01 5.28 12.80
N ASP A 11 -7.69 6.40 12.57
CA ASP A 11 -9.04 6.58 13.12
C ASP A 11 -10.03 5.66 12.39
N ASP A 12 -11.25 5.53 12.94
CA ASP A 12 -12.24 4.59 12.42
C ASP A 12 -12.64 4.88 10.97
N GLY A 13 -12.78 6.14 10.61
CA GLY A 13 -13.11 6.52 9.24
C GLY A 13 -12.02 6.15 8.26
N ALA A 14 -10.76 6.40 8.63
CA ALA A 14 -9.61 6.04 7.79
C ALA A 14 -9.48 4.52 7.67
N LYS A 15 -9.70 3.78 8.76
CA LYS A 15 -9.70 2.31 8.73
C LYS A 15 -10.73 1.78 7.75
N LYS A 16 -11.95 2.32 7.78
CA LYS A 16 -13.01 1.89 6.87
C LYS A 16 -12.63 2.14 5.42
N LYS A 17 -12.02 3.29 5.14
CA LYS A 17 -11.63 3.63 3.78
C LYS A 17 -10.50 2.73 3.27
N VAL A 18 -9.48 2.47 4.08
CA VAL A 18 -8.40 1.59 3.71
C VAL A 18 -8.92 0.16 3.50
N SER A 19 -9.80 -0.31 4.39
CA SER A 19 -10.41 -1.64 4.24
C SER A 19 -11.23 -1.75 2.95
N TYR A 20 -11.97 -0.71 2.61
CA TYR A 20 -12.75 -0.67 1.38
C TYR A 20 -11.85 -0.80 0.15
N VAL A 21 -10.74 -0.05 0.12
CA VAL A 21 -9.81 -0.11 -1.00
C VAL A 21 -9.15 -1.49 -1.10
N LEU A 22 -8.78 -2.08 0.03
CA LEU A 22 -8.21 -3.42 0.04
C LEU A 22 -9.20 -4.46 -0.48
N ASP A 23 -10.46 -4.37 -0.06
CA ASP A 23 -11.49 -5.29 -0.53
C ASP A 23 -11.70 -5.15 -2.04
N MET A 24 -11.69 -3.93 -2.56
CA MET A 24 -11.77 -3.70 -3.99
C MET A 24 -10.63 -4.35 -4.76
N LEU A 25 -9.41 -4.26 -4.23
CA LEU A 25 -8.25 -4.87 -4.87
C LEU A 25 -8.38 -6.40 -4.94
N LYS A 26 -8.97 -7.00 -3.92
CA LYS A 26 -9.13 -8.46 -3.86
C LYS A 26 -10.19 -8.99 -4.80
N THR A 27 -11.19 -8.17 -5.13
CA THR A 27 -12.37 -8.62 -5.87
C THR A 27 -12.43 -8.17 -7.32
N GLN A 28 -11.63 -7.20 -7.72
CA GLN A 28 -11.64 -6.66 -9.08
C GLN A 28 -10.53 -7.25 -9.94
N GLU A 29 -10.87 -7.53 -11.20
CA GLU A 29 -9.90 -8.04 -12.18
C GLU A 29 -8.94 -6.97 -12.65
N ARG A 30 -9.36 -5.70 -12.60
CA ARG A 30 -8.55 -4.57 -13.03
C ARG A 30 -8.25 -3.66 -11.88
N LEU A 31 -7.02 -3.14 -11.87
CA LEU A 31 -6.61 -2.16 -10.86
C LEU A 31 -7.29 -0.83 -11.15
N ASN A 32 -7.90 -0.24 -10.12
CA ASN A 32 -8.53 1.07 -10.24
C ASN A 32 -7.48 2.16 -10.00
N LYS A 33 -7.24 2.99 -11.01
CA LYS A 33 -6.22 4.03 -10.97
C LYS A 33 -6.41 5.06 -9.86
N ASN A 34 -7.63 5.19 -9.35
CA ASN A 34 -7.91 6.11 -8.25
C ASN A 34 -7.37 5.59 -6.92
N PHE A 35 -7.20 4.28 -6.80
CA PHE A 35 -6.80 3.65 -5.53
C PHE A 35 -5.45 2.95 -5.61
N VAL A 36 -4.95 2.67 -6.82
CA VAL A 36 -3.72 1.90 -7.00
C VAL A 36 -2.87 2.54 -8.09
N LYS A 37 -1.58 2.65 -7.81
CA LYS A 37 -0.62 3.14 -8.78
C LYS A 37 0.55 2.16 -8.87
N LEU A 38 0.94 1.82 -10.09
CA LEU A 38 2.19 1.09 -10.31
C LEU A 38 3.35 2.08 -10.15
N ILE A 39 4.26 1.79 -9.25
CA ILE A 39 5.43 2.65 -9.01
C ILE A 39 6.56 2.26 -9.96
N ARG A 40 7.16 1.10 -9.75
CA ARG A 40 8.19 0.51 -10.61
C ARG A 40 8.57 -0.87 -10.08
N ASP A 41 9.18 -1.67 -10.94
CA ASP A 41 9.75 -2.98 -10.55
C ASP A 41 8.74 -3.88 -9.83
N GLY A 42 7.45 -3.83 -10.23
CA GLY A 42 6.41 -4.64 -9.62
C GLY A 42 5.92 -4.15 -8.26
N LEU A 43 6.36 -2.97 -7.84
CA LEU A 43 5.89 -2.34 -6.61
C LEU A 43 4.69 -1.45 -6.90
N TYR A 44 3.62 -1.63 -6.12
CA TYR A 44 2.39 -0.86 -6.24
C TYR A 44 2.15 -0.03 -4.99
N GLU A 45 1.42 1.05 -5.15
CA GLU A 45 1.01 1.91 -4.05
C GLU A 45 -0.50 1.91 -3.96
N LEU A 46 -1.01 1.58 -2.78
CA LEU A 46 -2.41 1.72 -2.44
C LEU A 46 -2.64 3.14 -1.92
N ARG A 47 -3.73 3.75 -2.35
CA ARG A 47 -4.12 5.10 -1.92
C ARG A 47 -5.52 5.11 -1.37
N ALA A 48 -5.69 5.71 -0.20
CA ALA A 48 -7.00 5.91 0.39
C ALA A 48 -7.09 7.33 0.93
N SER A 49 -8.13 8.07 0.54
CA SER A 49 -8.32 9.45 0.98
C SER A 49 -9.45 9.52 1.99
N HIS A 50 -9.23 10.25 3.08
CA HIS A 50 -10.24 10.46 4.11
C HIS A 50 -9.93 11.77 4.85
N ASN A 51 -10.91 12.67 4.93
CA ASN A 51 -10.79 13.95 5.64
C ASN A 51 -9.55 14.76 5.21
N ARG A 52 -9.34 14.87 3.89
CA ARG A 52 -8.22 15.60 3.28
C ARG A 52 -6.84 14.97 3.53
N ASN A 53 -6.80 13.82 4.19
CA ASN A 53 -5.57 13.07 4.35
C ASN A 53 -5.50 11.99 3.29
N ILE A 54 -4.30 11.70 2.80
CA ILE A 54 -4.06 10.62 1.88
C ILE A 54 -3.21 9.58 2.60
N TYR A 55 -3.76 8.38 2.72
CA TYR A 55 -3.06 7.26 3.33
C TYR A 55 -2.51 6.39 2.22
N ARG A 56 -1.23 6.05 2.30
CA ARG A 56 -0.53 5.30 1.27
C ARG A 56 0.13 4.09 1.88
N ALA A 57 0.14 2.99 1.15
CA ALA A 57 0.83 1.78 1.57
C ALA A 57 1.36 1.07 0.32
N PHE A 58 2.50 0.44 0.45
CA PHE A 58 3.12 -0.28 -0.68
C PHE A 58 2.79 -1.76 -0.61
N PHE A 59 2.57 -2.35 -1.76
CA PHE A 59 2.30 -3.78 -1.84
C PHE A 59 2.85 -4.35 -3.14
N ILE A 60 2.94 -5.68 -3.17
CA ILE A 60 3.31 -6.44 -4.35
C ILE A 60 2.27 -7.52 -4.57
N PHE A 61 2.25 -8.09 -5.78
CA PHE A 61 1.52 -9.32 -6.03
C PHE A 61 2.52 -10.49 -6.02
N ASP A 62 2.18 -11.53 -5.29
CA ASP A 62 2.96 -12.74 -5.23
C ASP A 62 2.01 -13.91 -5.44
N ASP A 63 2.13 -14.60 -6.56
CA ASP A 63 1.27 -15.71 -6.93
C ASP A 63 -0.21 -15.32 -6.93
N GLY A 64 -0.50 -14.11 -7.38
CA GLY A 64 -1.86 -13.57 -7.41
C GLY A 64 -2.37 -13.03 -6.09
N ASN A 65 -1.59 -13.14 -5.02
CA ASN A 65 -1.95 -12.61 -3.71
C ASN A 65 -1.33 -11.26 -3.46
N ILE A 66 -2.05 -10.42 -2.70
CA ILE A 66 -1.56 -9.11 -2.30
C ILE A 66 -0.70 -9.27 -1.05
N VAL A 67 0.54 -8.79 -1.13
CA VAL A 67 1.46 -8.83 0.01
C VAL A 67 1.81 -7.38 0.39
N MET A 68 1.37 -6.97 1.57
CA MET A 68 1.68 -5.63 2.08
C MET A 68 3.10 -5.61 2.63
N LEU A 69 3.94 -4.74 2.08
CA LEU A 69 5.36 -4.71 2.41
C LEU A 69 5.73 -3.74 3.50
N PHE A 70 4.93 -2.69 3.65
CA PHE A 70 5.35 -1.53 4.43
C PHE A 70 4.18 -0.98 5.20
N ASN A 71 4.47 -0.35 6.32
CA ASN A 71 3.45 0.20 7.22
C ASN A 71 2.66 1.37 6.63
N GLY A 72 3.01 1.86 5.48
CA GLY A 72 2.30 2.98 4.90
C GLY A 72 2.55 4.29 5.64
N PHE A 73 1.98 5.33 5.14
CA PHE A 73 2.16 6.65 5.73
C PHE A 73 1.02 7.57 5.31
N GLN A 74 0.79 8.60 6.13
CA GLN A 74 -0.19 9.64 5.88
C GLN A 74 0.52 10.82 5.25
N LYS A 75 -0.01 11.31 4.12
CA LYS A 75 0.60 12.45 3.45
C LYS A 75 -0.44 13.36 2.85
N LYS A 76 -0.15 14.66 2.93
CA LYS A 76 -0.98 15.69 2.28
C LYS A 76 -0.47 16.01 0.88
N ALA A 77 0.79 15.70 0.57
CA ALA A 77 1.37 15.95 -0.73
C ALA A 77 0.96 14.88 -1.74
N GLN A 78 0.82 15.28 -3.01
CA GLN A 78 0.42 14.38 -4.08
C GLN A 78 1.50 13.36 -4.42
N LYS A 79 2.76 13.75 -4.30
CA LYS A 79 3.86 12.91 -4.74
C LYS A 79 4.44 12.10 -3.59
N THR A 80 4.67 10.82 -3.84
CA THR A 80 5.33 9.92 -2.90
C THR A 80 6.83 10.19 -2.89
N PRO A 81 7.46 10.40 -1.72
CA PRO A 81 8.90 10.63 -1.65
C PRO A 81 9.70 9.42 -2.13
N ASN A 82 10.80 9.69 -2.84
CA ASN A 82 11.68 8.63 -3.31
C ASN A 82 12.25 7.80 -2.17
N SER A 83 12.50 8.39 -1.01
CA SER A 83 13.01 7.66 0.15
C SER A 83 12.06 6.54 0.59
N GLU A 84 10.75 6.79 0.53
CA GLU A 84 9.76 5.77 0.88
C GLU A 84 9.71 4.67 -0.19
N ILE A 85 9.83 5.03 -1.47
CA ILE A 85 9.87 4.08 -2.56
C ILE A 85 11.10 3.16 -2.41
N GLU A 86 12.28 3.72 -2.16
CA GLU A 86 13.50 2.95 -1.99
C GLU A 86 13.40 1.98 -0.82
N LYS A 87 12.81 2.43 0.29
CA LYS A 87 12.59 1.56 1.46
C LYS A 87 11.67 0.40 1.10
N ALA A 88 10.60 0.66 0.37
CA ALA A 88 9.65 -0.39 -0.04
C ALA A 88 10.31 -1.39 -1.00
N LEU A 89 11.13 -0.91 -1.93
CA LEU A 89 11.85 -1.80 -2.85
C LEU A 89 12.83 -2.70 -2.10
N LYS A 90 13.48 -2.18 -1.08
CA LYS A 90 14.36 -2.99 -0.22
C LYS A 90 13.56 -4.09 0.49
N LEU A 91 12.41 -3.74 1.03
CA LEU A 91 11.54 -4.71 1.71
C LEU A 91 11.03 -5.77 0.73
N LYS A 92 10.70 -5.37 -0.50
CA LYS A 92 10.32 -6.30 -1.55
C LYS A 92 11.42 -7.33 -1.81
N ASN A 93 12.66 -6.86 -1.96
CA ASN A 93 13.79 -7.75 -2.19
C ASN A 93 14.04 -8.69 -1.02
N GLU A 94 13.91 -8.20 0.20
CA GLU A 94 14.01 -9.03 1.41
C GLU A 94 12.93 -10.10 1.46
N TYR A 95 11.71 -9.74 1.06
CA TYR A 95 10.59 -10.69 1.02
C TYR A 95 10.91 -11.85 0.08
N TYR A 96 11.31 -11.54 -1.15
CA TYR A 96 11.63 -12.59 -2.12
C TYR A 96 12.85 -13.43 -1.71
N ALA A 97 13.86 -12.81 -1.10
CA ALA A 97 15.01 -13.53 -0.60
C ALA A 97 14.63 -14.53 0.50
N SER A 98 13.69 -14.17 1.35
CA SER A 98 13.27 -15.02 2.45
C SER A 98 12.45 -16.24 1.99
N LYS A 99 11.92 -16.19 0.77
CA LYS A 99 11.12 -17.28 0.21
C LYS A 99 11.96 -18.38 -0.44
N SER A 100 13.17 -18.08 -0.83
CA SER A 100 14.03 -19.03 -1.56
C SER A 100 14.80 -19.96 -0.64
#